data_6607a7010378921c404b25171d145890
#
_entry.id   6607a7010378921c404b25171d145890
#
_cell.length_a   1.000
_cell.length_b   1.000
_cell.length_c   1.000
_cell.angle_alpha   90.00
_cell.angle_beta   90.00
_cell.angle_gamma   90.00
#
_symmetry.space_group_name_H-M   'P 1'
#
loop_
_entity.id
_entity.type
_entity.pdbx_description
1 polymer ?
#
loop_
_entity_poly.entity_id
_entity_poly.type
_entity_poly.pdbx_seq_one_letter_code
_entity_poly.pdbx_strand_id
1 'polypeptide(L)'
;AVQYDYDKAISLLQKYSGYKKNTEMQDAVKQYEEIKASCKSWPLEEVTHVFYHTLIKDPSKAFDGDYKEADYNQVMTTIDEFNKITETMYEKGYVMVSIYDMAKADADGNITEGEILLPEGKIPFVLSQDDVCYYHYMDGDGYASKLVVDENGKIRNEYIEDDGSVSVGDYDMVPLIDRFVEEHPDFSYRGAKGIVALTGYNGILGYRTDQSYETR
;
A
#
# COMPACT_ATOMS: atom_id res chain seq x y z
N ALA A 1 10.12 5.66 -15.15
CA ALA A 1 11.49 5.53 -14.61
C ALA A 1 11.51 5.72 -13.09
N VAL A 2 10.80 6.75 -12.55
CA VAL A 2 10.81 7.05 -11.11
C VAL A 2 10.39 5.85 -10.24
N GLN A 3 9.51 4.99 -10.75
CA GLN A 3 9.08 3.74 -10.10
C GLN A 3 9.86 2.51 -10.59
N TYR A 4 11.11 2.68 -11.02
CA TYR A 4 12.04 1.62 -11.44
C TYR A 4 11.62 0.82 -12.70
N ASP A 5 10.52 1.18 -13.36
CA ASP A 5 10.09 0.54 -14.62
C ASP A 5 10.82 1.19 -15.82
N TYR A 6 12.10 0.91 -15.91
CA TYR A 6 12.97 1.50 -16.95
C TYR A 6 12.58 0.98 -18.34
N ASP A 7 12.21 -0.30 -18.49
CA ASP A 7 11.82 -0.88 -19.77
C ASP A 7 10.57 -0.20 -20.33
N LYS A 8 9.56 0.04 -19.50
CA LYS A 8 8.36 0.77 -19.88
C LYS A 8 8.68 2.23 -20.23
N ALA A 9 9.51 2.90 -19.44
CA ALA A 9 9.91 4.28 -19.69
C ALA A 9 10.66 4.42 -21.02
N ILE A 10 11.65 3.57 -21.29
CA ILE A 10 12.40 3.51 -22.54
C ILE A 10 11.45 3.24 -23.71
N SER A 11 10.60 2.21 -23.61
CA SER A 11 9.64 1.85 -24.65
C SER A 11 8.67 2.98 -24.99
N LEU A 12 8.18 3.71 -23.97
CA LEU A 12 7.29 4.85 -24.18
C LEU A 12 7.97 6.00 -24.94
N LEU A 13 9.21 6.34 -24.57
CA LEU A 13 9.99 7.38 -25.26
C LEU A 13 10.29 6.98 -26.71
N GLN A 14 10.72 5.75 -26.94
CA GLN A 14 11.08 5.25 -28.27
C GLN A 14 9.88 5.12 -29.22
N LYS A 15 8.68 4.87 -28.70
CA LYS A 15 7.42 4.85 -29.48
C LYS A 15 6.94 6.21 -29.93
N TYR A 16 7.41 7.28 -29.32
CA TYR A 16 7.01 8.63 -29.73
C TYR A 16 7.58 8.96 -31.12
N SER A 17 6.72 9.43 -32.03
CA SER A 17 7.10 9.64 -33.44
C SER A 17 8.23 10.69 -33.62
N GLY A 18 8.40 11.59 -32.67
CA GLY A 18 9.46 12.61 -32.63
C GLY A 18 10.79 12.13 -32.05
N TYR A 19 10.86 10.92 -31.47
CA TYR A 19 12.02 10.40 -30.73
C TYR A 19 13.34 10.55 -31.49
N LYS A 20 13.37 10.14 -32.77
CA LYS A 20 14.58 10.19 -33.62
C LYS A 20 15.15 11.59 -33.86
N LYS A 21 14.36 12.63 -33.60
CA LYS A 21 14.73 14.06 -33.80
C LYS A 21 14.83 14.80 -32.47
N ASN A 22 14.65 14.13 -31.35
CA ASN A 22 14.66 14.73 -30.02
C ASN A 22 15.84 14.18 -29.21
N THR A 23 16.90 14.99 -29.09
CA THR A 23 18.13 14.64 -28.40
C THR A 23 17.87 14.38 -26.90
N GLU A 24 17.02 15.19 -26.24
CA GLU A 24 16.71 15.03 -24.82
C GLU A 24 16.05 13.65 -24.52
N MET A 25 15.17 13.19 -25.41
CA MET A 25 14.56 11.87 -25.28
C MET A 25 15.58 10.74 -25.49
N GLN A 26 16.52 10.93 -26.43
CA GLN A 26 17.57 9.96 -26.68
C GLN A 26 18.55 9.88 -25.49
N ASP A 27 18.92 11.02 -24.94
CA ASP A 27 19.77 11.11 -23.75
C ASP A 27 19.07 10.49 -22.53
N ALA A 28 17.77 10.72 -22.36
CA ALA A 28 17.00 10.11 -21.28
C ALA A 28 16.94 8.57 -21.43
N VAL A 29 16.76 8.06 -22.65
CA VAL A 29 16.79 6.60 -22.90
C VAL A 29 18.14 6.02 -22.53
N LYS A 30 19.25 6.65 -22.98
CA LYS A 30 20.59 6.23 -22.63
C LYS A 30 20.84 6.23 -21.11
N GLN A 31 20.40 7.28 -20.43
CA GLN A 31 20.50 7.37 -18.97
C GLN A 31 19.71 6.24 -18.30
N TYR A 32 18.49 5.94 -18.76
CA TYR A 32 17.69 4.85 -18.18
C TYR A 32 18.30 3.46 -18.44
N GLU A 33 18.91 3.25 -19.60
CA GLU A 33 19.66 2.03 -19.90
C GLU A 33 20.88 1.88 -18.97
N GLU A 34 21.64 2.95 -18.74
CA GLU A 34 22.76 2.97 -17.82
C GLU A 34 22.35 2.68 -16.37
N ILE A 35 21.29 3.32 -15.88
CA ILE A 35 20.75 3.07 -14.54
C ILE A 35 20.27 1.64 -14.42
N LYS A 36 19.48 1.14 -15.40
CA LYS A 36 19.00 -0.25 -15.41
C LYS A 36 20.17 -1.25 -15.36
N ALA A 37 21.23 -1.01 -16.11
CA ALA A 37 22.41 -1.88 -16.14
C ALA A 37 23.18 -1.88 -14.80
N SER A 38 23.04 -0.82 -13.99
CA SER A 38 23.64 -0.73 -12.65
C SER A 38 22.77 -1.36 -11.55
N CYS A 39 21.49 -1.65 -11.84
CA CYS A 39 20.60 -2.30 -10.88
C CYS A 39 21.09 -3.72 -10.58
N LYS A 40 20.88 -4.12 -9.33
CA LYS A 40 21.16 -5.49 -8.87
C LYS A 40 19.87 -6.26 -8.66
N SER A 41 19.87 -7.54 -8.98
CA SER A 41 18.78 -8.43 -8.60
C SER A 41 18.84 -8.67 -7.09
N TRP A 42 17.70 -8.46 -6.43
CA TRP A 42 17.59 -8.68 -4.99
C TRP A 42 17.24 -10.15 -4.71
N PRO A 43 17.89 -10.81 -3.72
CA PRO A 43 17.52 -12.16 -3.30
C PRO A 43 16.08 -12.18 -2.79
N LEU A 44 15.21 -12.98 -3.40
CA LEU A 44 13.78 -12.95 -3.09
C LEU A 44 13.49 -13.44 -1.66
N GLU A 45 14.32 -14.34 -1.13
CA GLU A 45 14.25 -14.84 0.25
C GLU A 45 14.61 -13.79 1.31
N GLU A 46 15.22 -12.67 0.92
CA GLU A 46 15.56 -11.57 1.82
C GLU A 46 14.54 -10.42 1.78
N VAL A 47 13.48 -10.54 0.95
CA VAL A 47 12.42 -9.54 0.89
C VAL A 47 11.60 -9.57 2.17
N THR A 48 11.62 -8.47 2.92
CA THR A 48 10.88 -8.35 4.18
C THR A 48 9.38 -8.20 3.90
N HIS A 49 8.54 -8.87 4.68
CA HIS A 49 7.11 -8.64 4.73
C HIS A 49 6.74 -7.84 5.98
N VAL A 50 6.09 -6.72 5.79
CA VAL A 50 5.53 -5.87 6.86
C VAL A 50 4.03 -5.91 6.74
N PHE A 51 3.34 -6.13 7.86
CA PHE A 51 1.89 -6.19 7.87
C PHE A 51 1.31 -5.37 9.03
N TYR A 52 0.09 -4.92 8.83
CA TYR A 52 -0.70 -4.20 9.81
C TYR A 52 -2.11 -4.78 9.85
N HIS A 53 -2.81 -4.59 10.96
CA HIS A 53 -4.27 -4.66 11.02
C HIS A 53 -4.87 -3.27 10.74
N THR A 54 -6.18 -3.11 10.90
CA THR A 54 -6.85 -1.81 10.82
C THR A 54 -6.21 -0.82 11.79
N LEU A 55 -5.91 0.40 11.30
CA LEU A 55 -5.22 1.40 12.09
C LEU A 55 -6.15 2.14 13.06
N ILE A 56 -5.61 2.54 14.20
CA ILE A 56 -6.31 3.38 15.18
C ILE A 56 -6.24 4.84 14.73
N LYS A 57 -7.40 5.42 14.39
CA LYS A 57 -7.53 6.86 14.09
C LYS A 57 -7.55 7.70 15.35
N ASP A 58 -8.28 7.25 16.38
CA ASP A 58 -8.43 7.97 17.63
C ASP A 58 -7.92 7.14 18.83
N PRO A 59 -6.65 7.35 19.23
CA PRO A 59 -6.06 6.60 20.33
C PRO A 59 -6.77 6.82 21.67
N SER A 60 -7.45 7.95 21.86
CA SER A 60 -8.15 8.22 23.14
C SER A 60 -9.37 7.33 23.36
N LYS A 61 -9.90 6.75 22.28
CA LYS A 61 -11.01 5.80 22.32
C LYS A 61 -10.53 4.34 22.38
N ALA A 62 -9.42 4.05 21.73
CA ALA A 62 -8.84 2.70 21.73
C ALA A 62 -8.13 2.39 23.07
N PHE A 63 -7.61 3.42 23.75
CA PHE A 63 -6.84 3.31 24.99
C PHE A 63 -7.56 4.07 26.12
N ASP A 64 -8.81 3.72 26.36
CA ASP A 64 -9.71 4.39 27.33
C ASP A 64 -9.78 3.71 28.71
N GLY A 65 -9.01 2.62 28.89
CA GLY A 65 -8.97 1.84 30.13
C GLY A 65 -9.95 0.69 30.18
N ASP A 66 -10.66 0.40 29.08
CA ASP A 66 -11.55 -0.75 29.01
C ASP A 66 -10.79 -2.07 28.84
N TYR A 67 -11.51 -3.19 28.83
CA TYR A 67 -10.91 -4.53 28.74
C TYR A 67 -10.23 -4.83 27.39
N LYS A 68 -10.50 -4.07 26.33
CA LYS A 68 -9.94 -4.24 25.01
C LYS A 68 -8.59 -3.51 24.85
N GLU A 69 -8.33 -2.48 25.65
CA GLU A 69 -7.10 -1.67 25.55
C GLU A 69 -5.84 -2.54 25.53
N ALA A 70 -5.77 -3.55 26.41
CA ALA A 70 -4.59 -4.40 26.50
C ALA A 70 -4.35 -5.20 25.20
N ASP A 71 -5.41 -5.67 24.55
CA ASP A 71 -5.32 -6.40 23.28
C ASP A 71 -4.95 -5.45 22.14
N TYR A 72 -5.57 -4.27 22.05
CA TYR A 72 -5.22 -3.25 21.06
C TYR A 72 -3.76 -2.81 21.17
N ASN A 73 -3.30 -2.53 22.39
CA ASN A 73 -1.92 -2.10 22.63
C ASN A 73 -0.87 -3.17 22.25
N GLN A 74 -1.28 -4.43 22.19
CA GLN A 74 -0.38 -5.54 21.83
C GLN A 74 -0.20 -5.68 20.31
N VAL A 75 -1.24 -5.42 19.50
CA VAL A 75 -1.25 -5.81 18.08
C VAL A 75 -1.67 -4.72 17.12
N MET A 76 -2.27 -3.62 17.60
CA MET A 76 -2.75 -2.55 16.75
C MET A 76 -1.76 -1.40 16.68
N THR A 77 -1.82 -0.64 15.59
CA THR A 77 -0.94 0.50 15.30
C THR A 77 -1.79 1.75 15.11
N THR A 78 -1.38 2.87 15.66
CA THR A 78 -2.01 4.16 15.41
C THR A 78 -1.62 4.71 14.05
N ILE A 79 -2.44 5.62 13.51
CA ILE A 79 -2.11 6.32 12.24
C ILE A 79 -0.78 7.08 12.36
N ASP A 80 -0.51 7.70 13.51
CA ASP A 80 0.73 8.46 13.72
C ASP A 80 1.96 7.55 13.70
N GLU A 81 1.89 6.38 14.34
CA GLU A 81 2.95 5.38 14.30
C GLU A 81 3.15 4.85 12.89
N PHE A 82 2.07 4.49 12.20
CA PHE A 82 2.11 4.03 10.82
C PHE A 82 2.79 5.05 9.89
N ASN A 83 2.40 6.32 9.98
CA ASN A 83 2.99 7.40 9.20
C ASN A 83 4.49 7.53 9.51
N LYS A 84 4.87 7.50 10.78
CA LYS A 84 6.28 7.62 11.20
C LYS A 84 7.13 6.43 10.77
N ILE A 85 6.58 5.21 10.84
CA ILE A 85 7.25 4.00 10.35
C ILE A 85 7.43 4.09 8.83
N THR A 86 6.38 4.45 8.08
CA THR A 86 6.41 4.57 6.62
C THR A 86 7.44 5.61 6.15
N GLU A 87 7.45 6.80 6.77
CA GLU A 87 8.45 7.85 6.52
C GLU A 87 9.88 7.34 6.80
N THR A 88 10.08 6.68 7.95
CA THR A 88 11.39 6.14 8.34
C THR A 88 11.87 5.05 7.38
N MET A 89 10.97 4.19 6.91
CA MET A 89 11.29 3.18 5.90
C MET A 89 11.71 3.85 4.58
N TYR A 90 10.97 4.86 4.13
CA TYR A 90 11.33 5.62 2.93
C TYR A 90 12.70 6.27 3.05
N GLU A 91 13.00 6.97 4.16
CA GLU A 91 14.30 7.58 4.44
C GLU A 91 15.46 6.56 4.43
N LYS A 92 15.19 5.31 4.86
CA LYS A 92 16.16 4.21 4.84
C LYS A 92 16.29 3.52 3.48
N GLY A 93 15.56 3.98 2.47
CA GLY A 93 15.64 3.45 1.11
C GLY A 93 14.75 2.22 0.85
N TYR A 94 13.81 1.91 1.72
CA TYR A 94 12.84 0.84 1.44
C TYR A 94 11.96 1.19 0.23
N VAL A 95 11.64 0.17 -0.56
CA VAL A 95 10.80 0.26 -1.77
C VAL A 95 9.75 -0.84 -1.73
N MET A 96 8.50 -0.45 -1.79
CA MET A 96 7.39 -1.39 -1.77
C MET A 96 7.28 -2.14 -3.10
N VAL A 97 7.26 -3.47 -3.03
CA VAL A 97 7.16 -4.39 -4.19
C VAL A 97 5.89 -5.23 -4.09
N SER A 98 5.42 -5.72 -5.23
CA SER A 98 4.30 -6.66 -5.27
C SER A 98 4.79 -8.10 -5.09
N ILE A 99 3.98 -8.97 -4.48
CA ILE A 99 4.23 -10.41 -4.48
C ILE A 99 4.28 -10.98 -5.91
N TYR A 100 3.60 -10.33 -6.88
CA TYR A 100 3.66 -10.70 -8.30
C TYR A 100 4.99 -10.33 -8.98
N ASP A 101 5.84 -9.51 -8.33
CA ASP A 101 7.22 -9.31 -8.76
C ASP A 101 8.15 -10.41 -8.23
N MET A 102 7.75 -11.11 -7.15
CA MET A 102 8.50 -12.22 -6.54
C MET A 102 8.16 -13.57 -7.18
N ALA A 103 6.92 -13.76 -7.63
CA ALA A 103 6.46 -14.99 -8.26
C ALA A 103 5.53 -14.69 -9.44
N LYS A 104 5.72 -15.41 -10.54
CA LYS A 104 4.92 -15.25 -11.76
C LYS A 104 4.27 -16.57 -12.13
N ALA A 105 2.97 -16.51 -12.44
CA ALA A 105 2.28 -17.64 -13.07
C ALA A 105 2.35 -17.52 -14.60
N ASP A 106 2.69 -18.60 -15.28
CA ASP A 106 2.57 -18.70 -16.74
C ASP A 106 1.12 -19.03 -17.17
N ALA A 107 0.90 -19.13 -18.49
CA ALA A 107 -0.43 -19.42 -19.03
C ALA A 107 -0.97 -20.81 -18.62
N ASP A 108 -0.10 -21.74 -18.28
CA ASP A 108 -0.42 -23.10 -17.85
C ASP A 108 -0.56 -23.22 -16.32
N GLY A 109 -0.36 -22.11 -15.58
CA GLY A 109 -0.46 -22.05 -14.14
C GLY A 109 0.81 -22.49 -13.39
N ASN A 110 1.92 -22.71 -14.09
CA ASN A 110 3.18 -22.99 -13.40
C ASN A 110 3.74 -21.71 -12.79
N ILE A 111 4.23 -21.83 -11.56
CA ILE A 111 4.84 -20.71 -10.83
C ILE A 111 6.35 -20.70 -11.10
N THR A 112 6.85 -19.55 -11.49
CA THR A 112 8.29 -19.28 -11.66
C THR A 112 8.71 -18.13 -10.77
N GLU A 113 9.98 -18.11 -10.41
CA GLU A 113 10.56 -16.99 -9.67
C GLU A 113 10.46 -15.70 -10.49
N GLY A 114 10.15 -14.61 -9.79
CA GLY A 114 10.20 -13.27 -10.33
C GLY A 114 11.62 -12.68 -10.25
N GLU A 115 11.72 -11.39 -10.52
CA GLU A 115 12.97 -10.65 -10.41
C GLU A 115 12.68 -9.22 -9.97
N ILE A 116 13.37 -8.78 -8.92
CA ILE A 116 13.30 -7.40 -8.43
C ILE A 116 14.66 -6.75 -8.66
N LEU A 117 14.70 -5.80 -9.60
CA LEU A 117 15.91 -5.05 -9.98
C LEU A 117 15.86 -3.66 -9.36
N LEU A 118 16.74 -3.38 -8.41
CA LEU A 118 16.81 -2.09 -7.73
C LEU A 118 18.23 -1.50 -7.79
N PRO A 119 18.34 -0.17 -7.79
CA PRO A 119 19.60 0.52 -7.59
C PRO A 119 20.23 0.18 -6.24
N GLU A 120 21.53 0.35 -6.12
CA GLU A 120 22.25 0.19 -4.86
C GLU A 120 21.67 1.09 -3.76
N GLY A 121 21.53 0.55 -2.55
CA GLY A 121 20.95 1.25 -1.39
C GLY A 121 19.43 1.21 -1.30
N LYS A 122 18.74 0.62 -2.26
CA LYS A 122 17.29 0.39 -2.18
C LYS A 122 17.00 -1.03 -1.66
N ILE A 123 15.98 -1.17 -0.78
CA ILE A 123 15.64 -2.40 -0.05
C ILE A 123 14.18 -2.75 -0.34
N PRO A 124 13.86 -3.86 -1.03
CA PRO A 124 12.47 -4.23 -1.30
C PRO A 124 11.76 -4.76 -0.05
N PHE A 125 10.47 -4.43 0.07
CA PHE A 125 9.58 -5.02 1.06
C PHE A 125 8.18 -5.20 0.48
N VAL A 126 7.44 -6.17 1.01
CA VAL A 126 6.01 -6.37 0.75
C VAL A 126 5.22 -5.78 1.91
N LEU A 127 4.14 -5.08 1.61
CA LEU A 127 3.20 -4.54 2.58
C LEU A 127 1.86 -5.26 2.49
N SER A 128 1.27 -5.65 3.62
CA SER A 128 -0.13 -6.10 3.67
C SER A 128 -0.90 -5.44 4.81
N GLN A 129 -2.21 -5.43 4.65
CA GLN A 129 -3.14 -5.13 5.73
C GLN A 129 -4.05 -6.34 5.92
N ASP A 130 -4.02 -6.89 7.12
CA ASP A 130 -4.78 -8.07 7.47
C ASP A 130 -6.16 -7.67 8.06
N ASP A 131 -7.13 -8.57 7.92
CA ASP A 131 -8.45 -8.45 8.52
C ASP A 131 -9.23 -7.17 8.16
N VAL A 132 -9.17 -6.74 6.89
CA VAL A 132 -9.85 -5.51 6.45
C VAL A 132 -11.37 -5.74 6.34
N CYS A 133 -11.98 -5.98 7.49
CA CYS A 133 -13.41 -6.20 7.67
C CYS A 133 -14.07 -5.11 8.49
N TYR A 134 -13.29 -4.34 9.28
CA TYR A 134 -13.78 -3.36 10.25
C TYR A 134 -14.80 -4.01 11.19
N TYR A 135 -14.29 -4.85 12.09
CA TYR A 135 -15.08 -5.70 12.96
C TYR A 135 -16.02 -4.91 13.87
N HIS A 136 -17.17 -5.49 14.21
CA HIS A 136 -18.13 -4.86 15.11
C HIS A 136 -17.61 -4.54 16.50
N TYR A 137 -16.69 -5.36 17.01
CA TYR A 137 -16.11 -5.11 18.32
C TYR A 137 -15.24 -3.85 18.37
N MET A 138 -14.87 -3.32 17.19
CA MET A 138 -14.12 -2.07 17.02
C MET A 138 -15.03 -0.84 16.91
N ASP A 139 -16.35 -1.03 16.80
CA ASP A 139 -17.32 0.07 16.67
C ASP A 139 -17.23 0.98 17.89
N GLY A 140 -16.90 2.25 17.72
CA GLY A 140 -16.75 3.23 18.78
C GLY A 140 -15.34 3.35 19.40
N ASP A 141 -14.43 2.43 19.11
CA ASP A 141 -13.09 2.36 19.70
C ASP A 141 -12.03 3.11 18.87
N GLY A 142 -12.42 4.08 18.08
CA GLY A 142 -11.47 4.94 17.36
C GLY A 142 -10.98 4.40 16.02
N TYR A 143 -11.64 3.40 15.45
CA TYR A 143 -11.33 2.83 14.13
C TYR A 143 -12.26 3.36 13.04
N ALA A 144 -11.79 3.32 11.78
CA ALA A 144 -12.65 3.53 10.63
C ALA A 144 -13.76 2.48 10.55
N SER A 145 -14.89 2.81 9.91
CA SER A 145 -16.03 1.91 9.79
C SER A 145 -16.05 1.13 8.49
N LYS A 146 -15.52 1.70 7.42
CA LYS A 146 -15.41 1.04 6.09
C LYS A 146 -14.55 1.81 5.11
N LEU A 147 -14.16 1.14 4.02
CA LEU A 147 -13.60 1.76 2.83
C LEU A 147 -14.71 2.25 1.91
N VAL A 148 -14.51 3.43 1.32
CA VAL A 148 -15.41 4.05 0.36
C VAL A 148 -14.63 4.65 -0.80
N VAL A 149 -15.33 4.98 -1.88
CA VAL A 149 -14.80 5.77 -3.00
C VAL A 149 -15.38 7.17 -2.89
N ASP A 150 -14.53 8.20 -2.84
CA ASP A 150 -14.97 9.58 -2.79
C ASP A 150 -15.47 10.08 -4.15
N GLU A 151 -15.97 11.31 -4.19
CA GLU A 151 -16.48 11.97 -5.41
C GLU A 151 -15.42 12.15 -6.51
N ASN A 152 -14.13 12.08 -6.16
CA ASN A 152 -12.99 12.17 -7.08
C ASN A 152 -12.49 10.79 -7.55
N GLY A 153 -13.15 9.70 -7.13
CA GLY A 153 -12.77 8.34 -7.44
C GLY A 153 -11.58 7.82 -6.62
N LYS A 154 -11.22 8.49 -5.52
CA LYS A 154 -10.15 8.05 -4.62
C LYS A 154 -10.71 7.18 -3.51
N ILE A 155 -9.91 6.19 -3.09
CA ILE A 155 -10.24 5.37 -1.93
C ILE A 155 -10.06 6.20 -0.65
N ARG A 156 -11.06 6.11 0.22
CA ARG A 156 -11.12 6.78 1.53
C ARG A 156 -11.71 5.84 2.56
N ASN A 157 -11.77 6.31 3.81
CA ASN A 157 -12.49 5.65 4.88
C ASN A 157 -13.63 6.53 5.39
N GLU A 158 -14.74 5.90 5.77
CA GLU A 158 -15.72 6.51 6.67
C GLU A 158 -15.30 6.32 8.12
N TYR A 159 -15.60 7.31 8.95
CA TYR A 159 -15.46 7.26 10.40
C TYR A 159 -16.71 7.86 11.04
N ILE A 160 -17.22 7.19 12.08
CA ILE A 160 -18.40 7.63 12.82
C ILE A 160 -17.93 8.49 13.98
N GLU A 161 -18.28 9.78 13.95
CA GLU A 161 -17.93 10.75 15.00
C GLU A 161 -18.82 10.58 16.23
N ASP A 162 -18.48 11.22 17.36
CA ASP A 162 -19.20 11.07 18.63
C ASP A 162 -20.67 11.55 18.59
N ASP A 163 -20.96 12.51 17.71
CA ASP A 163 -22.32 13.00 17.49
C ASP A 163 -23.15 12.13 16.51
N GLY A 164 -22.55 11.04 16.03
CA GLY A 164 -23.14 10.13 15.05
C GLY A 164 -23.03 10.60 13.59
N SER A 165 -22.41 11.75 13.33
CA SER A 165 -22.10 12.18 11.99
C SER A 165 -21.00 11.30 11.36
N VAL A 166 -20.93 11.29 10.03
CA VAL A 166 -19.92 10.51 9.29
C VAL A 166 -18.94 11.45 8.64
N SER A 167 -17.67 11.30 8.96
CA SER A 167 -16.57 11.94 8.25
C SER A 167 -15.92 10.98 7.25
N VAL A 168 -15.34 11.53 6.17
CA VAL A 168 -14.64 10.76 5.13
C VAL A 168 -13.23 11.30 5.00
N GLY A 169 -12.24 10.39 5.08
CA GLY A 169 -10.83 10.80 5.04
C GLY A 169 -9.85 9.63 4.96
N ASP A 170 -8.58 9.94 5.20
CA ASP A 170 -7.48 8.97 5.20
C ASP A 170 -7.33 8.38 6.62
N TYR A 171 -8.18 7.43 6.97
CA TYR A 171 -8.27 6.91 8.34
C TYR A 171 -7.79 5.47 8.49
N ASP A 172 -7.16 4.90 7.44
CA ASP A 172 -6.57 3.57 7.49
C ASP A 172 -5.48 3.42 6.41
N MET A 173 -4.79 2.28 6.39
CA MET A 173 -3.59 2.02 5.59
C MET A 173 -3.79 2.35 4.09
N VAL A 174 -4.90 1.91 3.47
CA VAL A 174 -5.07 2.01 2.01
C VAL A 174 -4.99 3.46 1.51
N PRO A 175 -5.81 4.43 1.99
CA PRO A 175 -5.71 5.80 1.53
C PRO A 175 -4.42 6.49 1.98
N LEU A 176 -3.85 6.12 3.13
CA LEU A 176 -2.58 6.67 3.61
C LEU A 176 -1.42 6.29 2.70
N ILE A 177 -1.32 5.03 2.28
CA ILE A 177 -0.31 4.56 1.33
C ILE A 177 -0.54 5.15 -0.05
N ASP A 178 -1.78 5.27 -0.51
CA ASP A 178 -2.10 5.91 -1.79
C ASP A 178 -1.55 7.33 -1.84
N ARG A 179 -1.80 8.12 -0.80
CA ARG A 179 -1.27 9.47 -0.67
C ARG A 179 0.25 9.48 -0.60
N PHE A 180 0.84 8.62 0.23
CA PHE A 180 2.30 8.57 0.39
C PHE A 180 3.01 8.25 -0.94
N VAL A 181 2.48 7.31 -1.73
CA VAL A 181 3.02 6.98 -3.07
C VAL A 181 2.78 8.09 -4.09
N GLU A 182 1.69 8.86 -3.99
CA GLU A 182 1.49 10.06 -4.82
C GLU A 182 2.57 11.12 -4.54
N GLU A 183 2.93 11.32 -3.27
CA GLU A 183 3.96 12.27 -2.82
C GLU A 183 5.38 11.74 -3.08
N HIS A 184 5.61 10.43 -2.94
CA HIS A 184 6.88 9.74 -3.07
C HIS A 184 6.79 8.55 -4.06
N PRO A 185 6.69 8.82 -5.39
CA PRO A 185 6.48 7.75 -6.38
C PRO A 185 7.58 6.68 -6.37
N ASP A 186 8.81 7.05 -5.98
CA ASP A 186 9.95 6.13 -5.86
C ASP A 186 9.91 5.22 -4.63
N PHE A 187 8.91 5.36 -3.76
CA PHE A 187 8.60 4.39 -2.71
C PHE A 187 7.93 3.12 -3.26
N SER A 188 7.46 3.13 -4.51
CA SER A 188 6.70 2.06 -5.14
C SER A 188 7.43 1.51 -6.37
N TYR A 189 7.73 0.21 -6.37
CA TYR A 189 8.30 -0.51 -7.50
C TYR A 189 7.22 -0.79 -8.53
N ARG A 190 7.36 -0.21 -9.74
CA ARG A 190 6.42 -0.41 -10.87
C ARG A 190 4.95 -0.13 -10.55
N GLY A 191 4.69 0.71 -9.56
CA GLY A 191 3.33 1.03 -9.12
C GLY A 191 2.75 0.03 -8.13
N ALA A 192 3.58 -0.83 -7.53
CA ALA A 192 3.17 -1.76 -6.48
C ALA A 192 2.57 -1.00 -5.29
N LYS A 193 1.53 -1.56 -4.73
CA LYS A 193 0.88 -1.12 -3.48
C LYS A 193 0.73 -2.30 -2.54
N GLY A 194 0.21 -2.04 -1.35
CA GLY A 194 -0.04 -3.08 -0.36
C GLY A 194 -1.09 -4.10 -0.80
N ILE A 195 -1.11 -5.22 -0.11
CA ILE A 195 -2.09 -6.28 -0.26
C ILE A 195 -3.15 -6.11 0.82
N VAL A 196 -4.41 -6.23 0.45
CA VAL A 196 -5.54 -6.24 1.40
C VAL A 196 -5.97 -7.69 1.58
N ALA A 197 -5.83 -8.22 2.80
CA ALA A 197 -6.27 -9.55 3.16
C ALA A 197 -7.66 -9.50 3.81
N LEU A 198 -8.61 -10.22 3.23
CA LEU A 198 -10.01 -10.24 3.62
C LEU A 198 -10.35 -11.57 4.30
N THR A 199 -10.78 -11.54 5.55
CA THR A 199 -11.25 -12.74 6.26
C THR A 199 -12.70 -13.10 5.95
N GLY A 200 -13.50 -12.11 5.52
CA GLY A 200 -14.93 -12.29 5.28
C GLY A 200 -15.80 -12.42 6.55
N TYR A 201 -15.19 -12.39 7.74
CA TYR A 201 -15.92 -12.38 9.01
C TYR A 201 -16.51 -10.99 9.27
N ASN A 202 -17.80 -10.90 9.58
CA ASN A 202 -18.60 -9.68 9.66
C ASN A 202 -18.75 -8.89 8.34
N GLY A 203 -18.29 -9.40 7.22
CA GLY A 203 -18.37 -8.75 5.92
C GLY A 203 -16.99 -8.47 5.29
N ILE A 204 -16.96 -7.53 4.35
CA ILE A 204 -15.78 -7.20 3.55
C ILE A 204 -15.65 -5.69 3.48
N LEU A 205 -14.46 -5.12 3.79
CA LEU A 205 -14.17 -3.68 3.71
C LEU A 205 -15.13 -2.80 4.53
N GLY A 206 -15.79 -3.38 5.57
CA GLY A 206 -16.80 -2.70 6.37
C GLY A 206 -18.23 -2.83 5.83
N TYR A 207 -18.44 -3.44 4.66
CA TYR A 207 -19.76 -3.75 4.13
C TYR A 207 -20.25 -5.06 4.73
N ARG A 208 -21.33 -4.99 5.49
CA ARG A 208 -21.86 -6.13 6.24
C ARG A 208 -22.62 -7.09 5.33
N THR A 209 -22.36 -8.39 5.50
CA THR A 209 -23.01 -9.46 4.74
C THR A 209 -23.87 -10.37 5.62
N ASP A 210 -23.86 -10.15 6.94
CA ASP A 210 -24.69 -10.88 7.89
C ASP A 210 -26.12 -10.35 7.90
N GLN A 211 -27.11 -11.25 7.90
CA GLN A 211 -28.55 -10.91 7.89
C GLN A 211 -28.99 -10.08 9.11
N SER A 212 -28.26 -10.17 10.24
CA SER A 212 -28.54 -9.34 11.41
C SER A 212 -28.33 -7.84 11.18
N TYR A 213 -27.74 -7.45 10.03
CA TYR A 213 -27.41 -6.08 9.66
C TYR A 213 -28.14 -5.57 8.41
N GLU A 214 -29.31 -6.12 8.10
CA GLU A 214 -30.13 -5.76 6.91
C GLU A 214 -30.46 -4.26 6.79
N THR A 215 -30.20 -3.47 7.80
CA THR A 215 -30.57 -2.04 7.86
C THR A 215 -29.39 -1.06 7.84
N ARG A 216 -28.16 -1.50 7.51
CA ARG A 216 -26.99 -0.61 7.49
C ARG A 216 -26.38 -0.44 6.13
#